data_0e7fa9d4705a46077e12a87e9b03fcbe
#
_entry.id   0e7fa9d4705a46077e12a87e9b03fcbe
#
_cell.length_a   1.000
_cell.length_b   1.000
_cell.length_c   1.000
_cell.angle_alpha   90.00
_cell.angle_beta   90.00
_cell.angle_gamma   90.00
#
_symmetry.space_group_name_H-M   'P 1'
#
loop_
_entity.id
_entity.type
_entity.pdbx_description
1 polymer ?
#
loop_
_entity_poly.entity_id
_entity_poly.type
_entity_poly.pdbx_seq_one_letter_code
_entity_poly.pdbx_strand_id
1 'polypeptide(L)'
;HMVTSIDGKVIGEFLNRPECEAATEIYYEMNREYKAQGSGGFICGRVTMEGSFTGGWYPDLSEYKPVARECGHYMNCWFDDVADAKYFAIAFDPKGKLGWKSNIIEDSDPGYGGAMIIEVLTEQVDPRYLAYLEEKEISYFFAGETEIDVPLALKILRDHLSPEFYV
;
A
#
# COMPACT_ATOMS: atom_id res chain seq x y z
N HIS A 1 14.52 -0.76 -0.41
CA HIS A 1 15.52 -0.78 -1.51
C HIS A 1 14.85 -0.35 -2.82
N MET A 2 15.64 0.03 -3.81
CA MET A 2 15.15 0.44 -5.13
C MET A 2 16.26 0.33 -6.18
N VAL A 3 15.87 0.16 -7.45
CA VAL A 3 16.80 0.26 -8.58
C VAL A 3 16.90 1.73 -9.00
N THR A 4 18.10 2.25 -9.10
CA THR A 4 18.36 3.63 -9.52
C THR A 4 19.39 3.69 -10.62
N SER A 5 19.28 4.68 -11.51
CA SER A 5 20.35 5.02 -12.43
C SER A 5 21.53 5.71 -11.69
N ILE A 6 22.68 5.81 -12.35
CA ILE A 6 23.87 6.46 -11.76
C ILE A 6 23.65 7.96 -11.45
N ASP A 7 22.71 8.60 -12.14
CA ASP A 7 22.29 10.00 -11.90
C ASP A 7 21.07 10.12 -10.95
N GLY A 8 20.73 9.03 -10.25
CA GLY A 8 19.71 9.00 -9.19
C GLY A 8 18.26 8.94 -9.66
N LYS A 9 18.00 8.64 -10.93
CA LYS A 9 16.61 8.44 -11.40
C LYS A 9 16.08 7.10 -10.90
N VAL A 10 14.83 7.10 -10.47
CA VAL A 10 14.10 5.89 -10.00
C VAL A 10 13.05 5.42 -11.00
N ILE A 11 12.77 6.21 -12.04
CA ILE A 11 11.86 5.88 -13.13
C ILE A 11 12.48 6.29 -14.47
N GLY A 12 12.11 5.63 -15.55
CA GLY A 12 12.54 5.96 -16.91
C GLY A 12 12.86 4.74 -17.75
N GLU A 13 13.13 4.97 -19.03
CA GLU A 13 13.43 3.93 -20.02
C GLU A 13 14.67 3.08 -19.68
N PHE A 14 15.55 3.56 -18.81
CA PHE A 14 16.72 2.81 -18.40
C PHE A 14 16.36 1.48 -17.73
N LEU A 15 15.24 1.41 -17.01
CA LEU A 15 14.77 0.19 -16.36
C LEU A 15 14.43 -0.94 -17.36
N ASN A 16 14.11 -0.58 -18.60
CA ASN A 16 13.76 -1.53 -19.66
C ASN A 16 14.98 -1.93 -20.53
N ARG A 17 16.19 -1.48 -20.16
CA ARG A 17 17.40 -1.83 -20.91
C ARG A 17 17.95 -3.18 -20.47
N PRO A 18 18.50 -3.98 -21.40
CA PRO A 18 19.09 -5.28 -21.08
C PRO A 18 20.17 -5.21 -19.98
N GLU A 19 20.91 -4.11 -19.92
CA GLU A 19 21.94 -3.89 -18.91
C GLU A 19 21.39 -3.77 -17.49
N CYS A 20 20.09 -3.47 -17.35
CA CYS A 20 19.39 -3.35 -16.06
C CYS A 20 18.70 -4.65 -15.62
N GLU A 21 18.62 -5.68 -16.48
CA GLU A 21 17.94 -6.94 -16.16
C GLU A 21 18.52 -7.59 -14.90
N ALA A 22 19.85 -7.67 -14.80
CA ALA A 22 20.50 -8.25 -13.62
C ALA A 22 20.21 -7.48 -12.33
N ALA A 23 20.15 -6.14 -12.40
CA ALA A 23 19.82 -5.32 -11.23
C ALA A 23 18.36 -5.46 -10.84
N THR A 24 17.47 -5.59 -11.81
CA THR A 24 16.05 -5.83 -11.61
C THR A 24 15.80 -7.21 -10.99
N GLU A 25 16.48 -8.25 -11.46
CA GLU A 25 16.37 -9.59 -10.87
C GLU A 25 16.86 -9.62 -9.42
N ILE A 26 18.00 -9.00 -9.12
CA ILE A 26 18.49 -8.86 -7.74
C ILE A 26 17.48 -8.12 -6.87
N TYR A 27 16.83 -7.09 -7.38
CA TYR A 27 15.80 -6.37 -6.66
C TYR A 27 14.63 -7.28 -6.25
N TYR A 28 14.11 -8.08 -7.18
CA TYR A 28 13.03 -9.03 -6.90
C TYR A 28 13.47 -10.18 -5.98
N GLU A 29 14.70 -10.69 -6.18
CA GLU A 29 15.28 -11.72 -5.31
C GLU A 29 15.40 -11.25 -3.86
N MET A 30 15.93 -10.04 -3.65
CA MET A 30 16.01 -9.44 -2.31
C MET A 30 14.62 -9.29 -1.66
N ASN A 31 13.60 -8.92 -2.42
CA ASN A 31 12.24 -8.80 -1.89
C ASN A 31 11.69 -10.17 -1.46
N ARG A 32 11.90 -11.22 -2.26
CA ARG A 32 11.55 -12.60 -1.90
C ARG A 32 12.30 -13.10 -0.66
N GLU A 33 13.58 -12.78 -0.57
CA GLU A 33 14.41 -13.14 0.60
C GLU A 33 13.93 -12.44 1.88
N TYR A 34 13.65 -11.14 1.84
CA TYR A 34 13.12 -10.41 3.00
C TYR A 34 11.81 -10.98 3.49
N LYS A 35 10.89 -11.30 2.60
CA LYS A 35 9.64 -11.99 2.96
C LYS A 35 9.91 -13.35 3.60
N ALA A 36 10.80 -14.16 3.04
CA ALA A 36 11.17 -15.47 3.57
C ALA A 36 11.85 -15.40 4.94
N GLN A 37 12.54 -14.29 5.25
CA GLN A 37 13.16 -14.01 6.54
C GLN A 37 12.18 -13.45 7.59
N GLY A 38 10.90 -13.30 7.25
CA GLY A 38 9.87 -12.80 8.15
C GLY A 38 9.70 -11.29 8.13
N SER A 39 10.10 -10.60 7.05
CA SER A 39 9.72 -9.19 6.85
C SER A 39 8.21 -9.04 6.91
N GLY A 40 7.72 -8.06 7.67
CA GLY A 40 6.29 -7.80 7.83
C GLY A 40 5.60 -7.21 6.61
N GLY A 41 6.32 -6.77 5.59
CA GLY A 41 5.71 -6.22 4.38
C GLY A 41 6.57 -5.19 3.65
N PHE A 42 5.92 -4.46 2.75
CA PHE A 42 6.51 -3.35 2.01
C PHE A 42 5.61 -2.12 2.01
N ILE A 43 6.23 -0.96 1.91
CA ILE A 43 5.54 0.33 1.84
C ILE A 43 5.85 0.97 0.50
N CYS A 44 4.81 1.40 -0.21
CA CYS A 44 4.96 2.16 -1.44
C CYS A 44 3.99 3.34 -1.51
N GLY A 45 4.40 4.37 -2.23
CA GLY A 45 3.52 5.47 -2.59
C GLY A 45 2.51 5.09 -3.68
N ARG A 46 1.44 5.87 -3.77
CA ARG A 46 0.34 5.65 -4.73
C ARG A 46 0.80 5.34 -6.16
N VAL A 47 1.73 6.12 -6.70
CA VAL A 47 2.16 5.95 -8.12
C VAL A 47 2.79 4.58 -8.36
N THR A 48 3.59 4.08 -7.43
CA THR A 48 4.19 2.75 -7.50
C THR A 48 3.12 1.66 -7.40
N MET A 49 2.19 1.78 -6.43
CA MET A 49 1.10 0.83 -6.27
C MET A 49 0.19 0.79 -7.50
N GLU A 50 -0.13 1.95 -8.07
CA GLU A 50 -0.95 2.06 -9.29
C GLU A 50 -0.29 1.37 -10.47
N GLY A 51 0.99 1.63 -10.71
CA GLY A 51 1.73 1.04 -11.83
C GLY A 51 1.99 -0.45 -11.68
N SER A 52 2.17 -0.94 -10.45
CA SER A 52 2.52 -2.34 -10.19
C SER A 52 1.30 -3.25 -10.02
N PHE A 53 0.21 -2.77 -9.38
CA PHE A 53 -0.85 -3.67 -8.92
C PHE A 53 -2.26 -3.31 -9.41
N THR A 54 -2.63 -2.01 -9.50
CA THR A 54 -4.01 -1.65 -9.87
C THR A 54 -4.16 -1.31 -11.35
N GLY A 55 -3.06 -1.00 -12.06
CA GLY A 55 -3.07 -0.69 -13.50
C GLY A 55 -3.91 0.53 -13.85
N GLY A 56 -4.12 1.46 -12.90
CA GLY A 56 -4.93 2.66 -13.10
C GLY A 56 -6.44 2.42 -13.10
N TRP A 57 -6.91 1.21 -12.79
CA TRP A 57 -8.34 0.98 -12.58
C TRP A 57 -8.81 1.70 -11.32
N TYR A 58 -10.03 2.24 -11.36
CA TYR A 58 -10.65 2.94 -10.25
C TYR A 58 -12.16 2.63 -10.21
N PRO A 59 -12.77 2.43 -9.03
CA PRO A 59 -14.19 2.14 -8.90
C PRO A 59 -15.07 3.35 -9.27
N ASP A 60 -16.28 3.10 -9.72
CA ASP A 60 -17.30 4.15 -9.81
C ASP A 60 -17.84 4.45 -8.42
N LEU A 61 -17.36 5.54 -7.83
CA LEU A 61 -17.76 5.94 -6.48
C LEU A 61 -19.20 6.44 -6.40
N SER A 62 -19.91 6.63 -7.52
CA SER A 62 -21.31 7.02 -7.50
C SER A 62 -22.24 5.93 -6.95
N GLU A 63 -21.78 4.68 -6.95
CA GLU A 63 -22.51 3.53 -6.44
C GLU A 63 -22.42 3.41 -4.90
N TYR A 64 -21.50 4.14 -4.27
CA TYR A 64 -21.22 4.04 -2.83
C TYR A 64 -21.87 5.16 -2.03
N LYS A 65 -22.38 4.84 -0.85
CA LYS A 65 -22.87 5.83 0.11
C LYS A 65 -21.68 6.36 0.93
N PRO A 66 -21.62 7.68 1.14
CA PRO A 66 -20.54 8.26 1.95
C PRO A 66 -20.52 7.71 3.38
N VAL A 67 -19.34 7.36 3.88
CA VAL A 67 -19.12 7.07 5.30
C VAL A 67 -19.26 8.38 6.09
N ALA A 68 -19.91 8.32 7.25
CA ALA A 68 -20.08 9.47 8.12
C ALA A 68 -18.78 9.79 8.89
N ARG A 69 -18.52 11.08 9.09
CA ARG A 69 -17.47 11.53 10.01
C ARG A 69 -18.01 11.60 11.43
N GLU A 70 -17.23 11.16 12.40
CA GLU A 70 -17.50 11.36 13.81
C GLU A 70 -16.63 12.48 14.37
N CYS A 71 -17.23 13.45 15.03
CA CYS A 71 -16.51 14.62 15.61
C CYS A 71 -15.58 15.34 14.62
N GLY A 72 -15.94 15.37 13.32
CA GLY A 72 -15.16 16.01 12.26
C GLY A 72 -14.06 15.17 11.65
N HIS A 73 -13.79 13.98 12.17
CA HIS A 73 -12.77 13.05 11.67
C HIS A 73 -13.39 11.72 11.23
N TYR A 74 -12.75 11.03 10.30
CA TYR A 74 -13.05 9.65 9.98
C TYR A 74 -12.39 8.71 10.99
N MET A 75 -13.06 7.59 11.26
CA MET A 75 -12.50 6.54 12.11
C MET A 75 -11.57 5.63 11.28
N ASN A 76 -10.49 5.17 11.89
CA ASN A 76 -9.68 4.10 11.32
C ASN A 76 -10.52 2.81 11.24
N CYS A 77 -10.36 2.04 10.17
CA CYS A 77 -11.04 0.77 9.97
C CYS A 77 -10.00 -0.36 9.91
N TRP A 78 -10.13 -1.34 10.80
CA TRP A 78 -9.27 -2.51 10.86
C TRP A 78 -10.13 -3.76 10.80
N PHE A 79 -9.92 -4.61 9.80
CA PHE A 79 -10.59 -5.90 9.68
C PHE A 79 -9.85 -6.99 10.48
N ASP A 80 -10.58 -7.98 10.96
CA ASP A 80 -10.06 -9.00 11.89
C ASP A 80 -8.91 -9.83 11.29
N ASP A 81 -8.94 -10.07 9.98
CA ASP A 81 -7.93 -10.83 9.26
C ASP A 81 -6.54 -10.16 9.24
N VAL A 82 -6.46 -8.85 9.48
CA VAL A 82 -5.18 -8.13 9.69
C VAL A 82 -4.40 -8.70 10.88
N ALA A 83 -5.08 -9.12 11.94
CA ALA A 83 -4.43 -9.65 13.13
C ALA A 83 -3.72 -11.00 12.87
N ASP A 84 -4.23 -11.78 11.92
CA ASP A 84 -3.68 -13.08 11.54
C ASP A 84 -2.68 -13.01 10.39
N ALA A 85 -2.66 -11.91 9.66
CA ALA A 85 -1.76 -11.70 8.53
C ALA A 85 -0.32 -11.47 9.00
N LYS A 86 0.63 -11.92 8.18
CA LYS A 86 2.07 -11.81 8.48
C LYS A 86 2.83 -10.99 7.44
N TYR A 87 2.18 -10.60 6.35
CA TYR A 87 2.82 -9.86 5.28
C TYR A 87 1.85 -8.84 4.66
N PHE A 88 2.29 -7.59 4.59
CA PHE A 88 1.45 -6.46 4.25
C PHE A 88 1.98 -5.66 3.06
N ALA A 89 1.06 -5.14 2.26
CA ALA A 89 1.28 -4.11 1.25
C ALA A 89 0.70 -2.79 1.77
N ILE A 90 1.56 -1.90 2.25
CA ILE A 90 1.14 -0.62 2.81
C ILE A 90 1.16 0.43 1.72
N ALA A 91 -0.01 0.94 1.35
CA ALA A 91 -0.17 1.93 0.30
C ALA A 91 -0.33 3.34 0.86
N PHE A 92 0.62 4.22 0.58
CA PHE A 92 0.50 5.64 0.94
C PHE A 92 -0.26 6.37 -0.17
N ASP A 93 -1.59 6.48 0.02
CA ASP A 93 -2.52 7.11 -0.92
C ASP A 93 -3.32 8.25 -0.28
N PRO A 94 -2.75 9.45 -0.13
CA PRO A 94 -3.36 10.53 0.63
C PRO A 94 -4.81 10.86 0.30
N LYS A 95 -5.26 10.58 -0.93
CA LYS A 95 -6.56 11.00 -1.44
C LYS A 95 -7.47 9.84 -1.86
N GLY A 96 -7.05 8.60 -1.63
CA GLY A 96 -7.83 7.43 -2.05
C GLY A 96 -8.00 7.36 -3.57
N LYS A 97 -6.92 7.08 -4.31
CA LYS A 97 -6.90 7.03 -5.77
C LYS A 97 -6.54 5.65 -6.32
N LEU A 98 -6.30 4.68 -5.46
CA LEU A 98 -6.00 3.31 -5.86
C LEU A 98 -7.28 2.49 -5.98
N GLY A 99 -7.39 1.73 -7.07
CA GLY A 99 -8.53 0.85 -7.31
C GLY A 99 -8.18 -0.62 -7.04
N TRP A 100 -8.48 -1.10 -5.86
CA TRP A 100 -8.22 -2.48 -5.46
C TRP A 100 -9.37 -3.41 -5.83
N LYS A 101 -9.09 -4.57 -6.38
CA LYS A 101 -10.10 -5.59 -6.70
C LYS A 101 -10.29 -6.60 -5.58
N SER A 102 -9.28 -6.74 -4.73
CA SER A 102 -9.18 -7.66 -3.60
C SER A 102 -8.51 -6.96 -2.42
N ASN A 103 -8.63 -7.50 -1.22
CA ASN A 103 -7.91 -7.04 -0.02
C ASN A 103 -6.49 -7.61 0.08
N ILE A 104 -6.08 -8.43 -0.89
CA ILE A 104 -4.71 -8.95 -1.01
C ILE A 104 -4.11 -8.61 -2.37
N ILE A 105 -2.79 -8.55 -2.43
CA ILE A 105 -2.06 -8.40 -3.70
C ILE A 105 -2.16 -9.71 -4.49
N GLU A 106 -2.75 -9.62 -5.68
CA GLU A 106 -2.82 -10.71 -6.66
C GLU A 106 -1.65 -10.59 -7.63
N ASP A 107 -0.50 -11.14 -7.25
CA ASP A 107 0.71 -11.13 -8.06
C ASP A 107 1.32 -12.53 -8.11
N SER A 108 1.89 -12.89 -9.27
CA SER A 108 2.56 -14.18 -9.47
C SER A 108 3.94 -14.24 -8.82
N ASP A 109 4.58 -13.08 -8.57
CA ASP A 109 5.84 -13.03 -7.83
C ASP A 109 5.58 -13.31 -6.34
N PRO A 110 6.19 -14.36 -5.78
CA PRO A 110 5.97 -14.73 -4.39
C PRO A 110 6.48 -13.67 -3.39
N GLY A 111 7.29 -12.71 -3.83
CA GLY A 111 7.70 -11.56 -3.03
C GLY A 111 6.58 -10.56 -2.76
N TYR A 112 5.52 -10.54 -3.59
CA TYR A 112 4.38 -9.63 -3.46
C TYR A 112 3.07 -10.35 -3.22
N GLY A 113 2.82 -11.44 -3.94
CA GLY A 113 1.56 -12.16 -3.91
C GLY A 113 1.12 -12.57 -2.51
N GLY A 114 -0.15 -12.38 -2.20
CA GLY A 114 -0.75 -12.68 -0.91
C GLY A 114 -0.47 -11.65 0.19
N ALA A 115 0.20 -10.53 -0.11
CA ALA A 115 0.35 -9.43 0.85
C ALA A 115 -1.02 -8.78 1.10
N MET A 116 -1.42 -8.64 2.38
CA MET A 116 -2.65 -7.96 2.76
C MET A 116 -2.50 -6.45 2.58
N ILE A 117 -3.49 -5.83 1.97
CA ILE A 117 -3.47 -4.40 1.67
C ILE A 117 -3.91 -3.58 2.88
N ILE A 118 -3.14 -2.53 3.19
CA ILE A 118 -3.53 -1.50 4.15
C ILE A 118 -3.35 -0.13 3.48
N GLU A 119 -4.40 0.69 3.50
CA GLU A 119 -4.39 2.05 2.96
C GLU A 119 -4.05 3.08 4.05
N VAL A 120 -3.07 3.93 3.76
CA VAL A 120 -2.73 5.10 4.58
C VAL A 120 -3.28 6.34 3.89
N LEU A 121 -4.26 6.96 4.51
CA LEU A 121 -5.07 8.04 3.95
C LEU A 121 -4.88 9.37 4.70
N THR A 122 -5.40 10.43 4.13
CA THR A 122 -5.60 11.71 4.84
C THR A 122 -7.09 12.05 4.92
N GLU A 123 -7.44 13.03 5.72
CA GLU A 123 -8.82 13.53 5.89
C GLU A 123 -9.43 14.14 4.60
N GLN A 124 -8.64 14.26 3.52
CA GLN A 124 -9.11 14.72 2.21
C GLN A 124 -9.74 13.62 1.33
N VAL A 125 -9.73 12.38 1.77
CA VAL A 125 -10.31 11.26 1.01
C VAL A 125 -11.80 11.48 0.77
N ASP A 126 -12.28 11.05 -0.39
CA ASP A 126 -13.73 11.01 -0.66
C ASP A 126 -14.37 9.97 0.28
N PRO A 127 -15.40 10.33 1.07
CA PRO A 127 -16.04 9.38 2.00
C PRO A 127 -16.69 8.18 1.32
N ARG A 128 -16.95 8.25 0.02
CA ARG A 128 -17.45 7.11 -0.77
C ARG A 128 -16.32 6.10 -1.05
N TYR A 129 -15.08 6.57 -1.12
CA TYR A 129 -13.93 5.69 -1.25
C TYR A 129 -13.72 4.83 0.01
N LEU A 130 -14.00 5.38 1.20
CA LEU A 130 -13.98 4.61 2.44
C LEU A 130 -15.01 3.46 2.41
N ALA A 131 -16.23 3.75 1.95
CA ALA A 131 -17.27 2.72 1.79
C ALA A 131 -16.86 1.63 0.78
N TYR A 132 -16.14 2.01 -0.28
CA TYR A 132 -15.57 1.04 -1.22
C TYR A 132 -14.50 0.17 -0.55
N LEU A 133 -13.59 0.75 0.23
CA LEU A 133 -12.57 -0.02 0.96
C LEU A 133 -13.22 -1.00 1.96
N GLU A 134 -14.27 -0.56 2.67
CA GLU A 134 -15.02 -1.40 3.60
C GLU A 134 -15.72 -2.57 2.88
N GLU A 135 -16.33 -2.34 1.70
CA GLU A 135 -16.90 -3.42 0.89
C GLU A 135 -15.87 -4.46 0.47
N LYS A 136 -14.63 -4.01 0.23
CA LYS A 136 -13.51 -4.89 -0.15
C LYS A 136 -12.77 -5.50 1.04
N GLU A 137 -13.19 -5.21 2.27
CA GLU A 137 -12.53 -5.61 3.50
C GLU A 137 -11.06 -5.17 3.53
N ILE A 138 -10.77 -3.97 3.00
CA ILE A 138 -9.44 -3.35 3.02
C ILE A 138 -9.32 -2.46 4.24
N SER A 139 -8.39 -2.76 5.12
CA SER A 139 -8.09 -1.94 6.28
C SER A 139 -7.47 -0.61 5.88
N TYR A 140 -7.84 0.44 6.59
CA TYR A 140 -7.27 1.76 6.37
C TYR A 140 -7.17 2.57 7.67
N PHE A 141 -6.26 3.54 7.68
CA PHE A 141 -6.14 4.50 8.76
C PHE A 141 -5.69 5.87 8.25
N PHE A 142 -5.92 6.89 9.09
CA PHE A 142 -5.57 8.26 8.76
C PHE A 142 -4.27 8.67 9.42
N ALA A 143 -3.39 9.26 8.62
CA ALA A 143 -2.12 9.81 9.09
C ALA A 143 -1.91 11.21 8.51
N GLY A 144 -2.68 12.17 8.97
CA GLY A 144 -2.62 13.58 8.59
C GLY A 144 -3.89 14.14 7.98
N GLU A 145 -4.03 15.46 7.98
CA GLU A 145 -5.20 16.15 7.45
C GLU A 145 -5.14 16.33 5.92
N THR A 146 -4.01 16.79 5.40
CA THR A 146 -3.83 17.13 3.97
C THR A 146 -2.68 16.40 3.32
N GLU A 147 -1.65 16.06 4.09
CA GLU A 147 -0.46 15.31 3.70
C GLU A 147 -0.23 14.19 4.70
N ILE A 148 0.38 13.10 4.25
CA ILE A 148 0.68 11.99 5.15
C ILE A 148 1.83 12.39 6.08
N ASP A 149 1.56 12.34 7.38
CA ASP A 149 2.56 12.38 8.45
C ASP A 149 3.20 10.98 8.54
N VAL A 150 4.34 10.81 7.88
CA VAL A 150 5.06 9.53 7.82
C VAL A 150 5.45 9.00 9.21
N PRO A 151 6.02 9.81 10.13
CA PRO A 151 6.26 9.38 11.51
C PRO A 151 5.01 8.85 12.22
N LEU A 152 3.87 9.53 12.08
CA LEU A 152 2.61 9.09 12.65
C LEU A 152 2.14 7.77 12.01
N ALA A 153 2.21 7.67 10.68
CA ALA A 153 1.83 6.44 9.95
C ALA A 153 2.64 5.23 10.44
N LEU A 154 3.97 5.36 10.52
CA LEU A 154 4.85 4.29 11.00
C LEU A 154 4.58 3.92 12.46
N LYS A 155 4.25 4.91 13.31
CA LYS A 155 3.85 4.65 14.68
C LYS A 155 2.56 3.84 14.76
N ILE A 156 1.54 4.21 14.01
CA ILE A 156 0.25 3.48 13.97
C ILE A 156 0.46 2.04 13.48
N LEU A 157 1.20 1.85 12.39
CA LEU A 157 1.53 0.52 11.86
C LEU A 157 2.21 -0.36 12.92
N ARG A 158 3.24 0.16 13.58
CA ARG A 158 3.94 -0.57 14.65
C ARG A 158 3.02 -0.93 15.81
N ASP A 159 2.14 -0.02 16.20
CA ASP A 159 1.25 -0.21 17.36
C ASP A 159 0.14 -1.26 17.07
N HIS A 160 -0.21 -1.49 15.76
CA HIS A 160 -1.26 -2.43 15.33
C HIS A 160 -0.72 -3.75 14.76
N LEU A 161 0.42 -3.73 14.05
CA LEU A 161 0.88 -4.88 13.28
C LEU A 161 1.93 -5.75 13.98
N SER A 162 2.22 -5.58 15.22
CA SER A 162 3.29 -6.31 15.93
C SER A 162 4.68 -5.62 15.84
N PRO A 163 5.51 -5.77 16.88
CA PRO A 163 6.86 -5.20 16.94
C PRO A 163 7.85 -5.76 15.90
N GLU A 164 7.50 -6.82 15.20
CA GLU A 164 8.34 -7.45 14.17
C GLU A 164 8.13 -6.87 12.76
N PHE A 165 7.29 -5.84 12.61
CA PHE A 165 7.11 -5.16 11.34
C PHE A 165 8.31 -4.27 11.02
N TYR A 166 9.08 -4.63 10.00
CA TYR A 166 10.21 -3.85 9.47
C TYR A 166 9.85 -3.21 8.13
N VAL A 167 10.14 -1.92 8.03
CA VAL A 167 9.96 -1.12 6.82
C VAL A 167 11.21 -1.14 5.96
#